data_1ec1bf2171402a79a2e20720d73a0237
#
_entry.id   1ec1bf2171402a79a2e20720d73a0237
#
_cell.length_a   1.000
_cell.length_b   1.000
_cell.length_c   1.000
_cell.angle_alpha   90.00
_cell.angle_beta   90.00
_cell.angle_gamma   90.00
#
_symmetry.space_group_name_H-M   'P 1'
#
loop_
_entity.id
_entity.type
_entity.pdbx_description
1 polymer ?
#
loop_
_entity_poly.entity_id
_entity_poly.type
_entity_poly.pdbx_seq_one_letter_code
_entity_poly.pdbx_strand_id
1 'polypeptide(L)'
;MTSAAAALQAKNIRKRFGAVVALDGVSLSLQQGEILGILGDNGAGKSTLMKILTGYEAPGSGRIFVFGQETVLHSVDHARALGIECVYQDLALANSLSVYHNMFLNREILYPGPVRLLNHRLMRQRAAECLERIGVHIPSVDLTVEQLSGGQRQAIAVARAVNSNARILLLDEPLAAMGAREAGLIIDLLLRLKRDGQISIAMIMHNYAQTLDLADRIVLMQHGRITYEKEAAATSVAELMEIVRREYLAARMG
;
A
#
# COMPACT_ATOMS: atom_id res chain seq x y z
N MET A 1 20.98 15.40 -15.80
CA MET A 1 20.38 14.15 -15.27
C MET A 1 18.88 14.37 -15.30
N THR A 2 18.16 13.78 -16.22
CA THR A 2 16.69 13.80 -16.26
C THR A 2 16.22 13.03 -15.03
N SER A 3 15.64 13.74 -14.05
CA SER A 3 14.96 13.10 -12.92
C SER A 3 13.91 12.14 -13.48
N ALA A 4 14.05 10.85 -13.19
CA ALA A 4 13.04 9.86 -13.56
C ALA A 4 11.69 10.33 -13.02
N ALA A 5 10.64 10.24 -13.83
CA ALA A 5 9.31 10.67 -13.39
C ALA A 5 8.87 9.82 -12.19
N ALA A 6 8.33 10.45 -11.17
CA ALA A 6 7.78 9.76 -10.01
C ALA A 6 6.70 8.75 -10.46
N ALA A 7 6.62 7.60 -9.77
CA ALA A 7 5.57 6.62 -10.03
C ALA A 7 4.18 7.18 -9.70
N LEU A 8 4.08 7.87 -8.56
CA LEU A 8 2.84 8.52 -8.10
C LEU A 8 3.17 9.88 -7.50
N GLN A 9 2.39 10.90 -7.83
CA GLN A 9 2.54 12.21 -7.23
C GLN A 9 1.17 12.81 -6.93
N ALA A 10 1.00 13.29 -5.72
CA ALA A 10 -0.12 14.11 -5.28
C ALA A 10 0.39 15.55 -5.10
N LYS A 11 -0.33 16.54 -5.62
CA LYS A 11 0.03 17.96 -5.50
C LYS A 11 -1.12 18.75 -4.89
N ASN A 12 -0.88 19.35 -3.73
CA ASN A 12 -1.80 20.26 -3.05
C ASN A 12 -3.20 19.65 -2.84
N ILE A 13 -3.25 18.38 -2.43
CA ILE A 13 -4.50 17.65 -2.21
C ILE A 13 -5.20 18.22 -0.97
N ARG A 14 -6.45 18.62 -1.15
CA ARG A 14 -7.34 19.06 -0.07
C ARG A 14 -8.58 18.19 -0.03
N LYS A 15 -9.07 17.92 1.16
CA LYS A 15 -10.32 17.18 1.38
C LYS A 15 -11.00 17.62 2.66
N ARG A 16 -12.31 17.83 2.57
CA ARG A 16 -13.18 18.13 3.73
C ARG A 16 -14.35 17.16 3.76
N PHE A 17 -14.78 16.83 4.95
CA PHE A 17 -16.02 16.11 5.23
C PHE A 17 -16.88 16.99 6.16
N GLY A 18 -17.85 17.69 5.58
CA GLY A 18 -18.58 18.71 6.30
C GLY A 18 -17.66 19.79 6.88
N ALA A 19 -17.66 19.95 8.20
CA ALA A 19 -16.80 20.91 8.91
C ALA A 19 -15.36 20.42 9.10
N VAL A 20 -15.11 19.09 8.99
CA VAL A 20 -13.80 18.50 9.26
C VAL A 20 -12.88 18.62 8.05
N VAL A 21 -11.72 19.23 8.22
CA VAL A 21 -10.64 19.27 7.22
C VAL A 21 -9.79 18.02 7.42
N ALA A 22 -9.92 17.05 6.50
CA ALA A 22 -9.17 15.81 6.54
C ALA A 22 -7.79 15.92 5.89
N LEU A 23 -7.68 16.71 4.80
CA LEU A 23 -6.41 17.02 4.14
C LEU A 23 -6.38 18.50 3.79
N ASP A 24 -5.24 19.16 4.05
CA ASP A 24 -5.04 20.58 3.83
C ASP A 24 -3.74 20.86 3.06
N GLY A 25 -3.79 20.65 1.75
CA GLY A 25 -2.68 20.97 0.86
C GLY A 25 -1.55 19.92 0.87
N VAL A 26 -1.89 18.64 1.05
CA VAL A 26 -0.92 17.53 1.03
C VAL A 26 -0.26 17.43 -0.34
N SER A 27 1.07 17.48 -0.36
CA SER A 27 1.87 17.18 -1.54
C SER A 27 2.85 16.04 -1.21
N LEU A 28 2.81 14.98 -2.02
CA LEU A 28 3.55 13.74 -1.81
C LEU A 28 4.06 13.24 -3.15
N SER A 29 5.25 12.66 -3.17
CA SER A 29 5.77 11.92 -4.33
C SER A 29 6.27 10.55 -3.91
N LEU A 30 6.02 9.54 -4.74
CA LEU A 30 6.59 8.20 -4.65
C LEU A 30 7.44 7.97 -5.89
N GLN A 31 8.74 7.74 -5.70
CA GLN A 31 9.65 7.48 -6.82
C GLN A 31 9.48 6.06 -7.34
N GLN A 32 9.97 5.78 -8.56
CA GLN A 32 9.93 4.42 -9.10
C GLN A 32 10.89 3.51 -8.31
N GLY A 33 10.39 2.35 -7.88
CA GLY A 33 11.14 1.37 -7.09
C GLY A 33 11.38 1.78 -5.62
N GLU A 34 10.84 2.93 -5.18
CA GLU A 34 10.98 3.41 -3.81
C GLU A 34 9.99 2.71 -2.85
N ILE A 35 10.41 2.54 -1.60
CA ILE A 35 9.52 2.33 -0.46
C ILE A 35 9.40 3.64 0.32
N LEU A 36 8.21 4.24 0.31
CA LEU A 36 7.86 5.44 1.05
C LEU A 36 7.07 5.09 2.31
N GLY A 37 7.58 5.43 3.49
CA GLY A 37 6.87 5.30 4.76
C GLY A 37 6.03 6.54 5.05
N ILE A 38 4.74 6.35 5.33
CA ILE A 38 3.81 7.41 5.72
C ILE A 38 3.49 7.22 7.20
N LEU A 39 4.04 8.08 8.03
CA LEU A 39 3.88 8.10 9.48
C LEU A 39 2.85 9.15 9.90
N GLY A 40 2.36 9.05 11.13
CA GLY A 40 1.47 10.04 11.73
C GLY A 40 0.44 9.38 12.65
N ASP A 41 -0.17 10.19 13.52
CA ASP A 41 -1.15 9.75 14.50
C ASP A 41 -2.51 9.40 13.86
N ASN A 42 -3.39 8.80 14.65
CA ASN A 42 -4.78 8.58 14.25
C ASN A 42 -5.45 9.93 14.01
N GLY A 43 -6.18 10.02 12.88
CA GLY A 43 -6.80 11.28 12.46
C GLY A 43 -5.89 12.24 11.68
N ALA A 44 -4.61 11.92 11.47
CA ALA A 44 -3.69 12.76 10.68
C ALA A 44 -4.05 12.88 9.19
N GLY A 45 -5.01 12.09 8.68
CA GLY A 45 -5.46 12.13 7.29
C GLY A 45 -4.89 11.02 6.40
N LYS A 46 -4.04 10.11 6.93
CA LYS A 46 -3.37 9.06 6.17
C LYS A 46 -4.32 8.19 5.35
N SER A 47 -5.33 7.60 5.99
CA SER A 47 -6.31 6.73 5.31
C SER A 47 -7.19 7.51 4.31
N THR A 48 -7.44 8.82 4.55
CA THR A 48 -8.11 9.68 3.57
C THR A 48 -7.22 9.88 2.33
N LEU A 49 -5.93 10.13 2.54
CA LEU A 49 -4.97 10.23 1.44
C LEU A 49 -4.92 8.93 0.63
N MET A 50 -4.84 7.77 1.30
CA MET A 50 -4.85 6.45 0.64
C MET A 50 -6.12 6.24 -0.19
N LYS A 51 -7.30 6.55 0.36
CA LYS A 51 -8.57 6.45 -0.37
C LYS A 51 -8.60 7.33 -1.62
N ILE A 52 -7.98 8.51 -1.57
CA ILE A 52 -7.88 9.39 -2.74
C ILE A 52 -6.90 8.81 -3.77
N LEU A 53 -5.75 8.31 -3.34
CA LEU A 53 -4.74 7.72 -4.23
C LEU A 53 -5.19 6.39 -4.87
N THR A 54 -6.20 5.73 -4.30
CA THR A 54 -6.83 4.52 -4.86
C THR A 54 -8.06 4.81 -5.71
N GLY A 55 -8.47 6.08 -5.85
CA GLY A 55 -9.70 6.44 -6.57
C GLY A 55 -10.99 6.04 -5.86
N TYR A 56 -10.91 5.59 -4.60
CA TYR A 56 -12.09 5.31 -3.77
C TYR A 56 -12.82 6.60 -3.36
N GLU A 57 -12.06 7.66 -3.14
CA GLU A 57 -12.56 8.98 -2.73
C GLU A 57 -12.01 10.07 -3.66
N ALA A 58 -12.85 11.00 -4.11
CA ALA A 58 -12.38 12.13 -4.89
C ALA A 58 -11.75 13.20 -3.97
N PRO A 59 -10.63 13.84 -4.38
CA PRO A 59 -10.11 15.01 -3.68
C PRO A 59 -11.08 16.18 -3.81
N GLY A 60 -11.07 17.08 -2.83
CA GLY A 60 -11.81 18.36 -2.92
C GLY A 60 -11.11 19.34 -3.87
N SER A 61 -9.78 19.30 -3.91
CA SER A 61 -8.93 20.01 -4.87
C SER A 61 -7.53 19.40 -4.88
N GLY A 62 -6.68 19.84 -5.82
CA GLY A 62 -5.34 19.33 -6.04
C GLY A 62 -5.26 18.46 -7.30
N ARG A 63 -4.08 17.90 -7.57
CA ARG A 63 -3.81 17.11 -8.79
C ARG A 63 -3.05 15.85 -8.45
N ILE A 64 -3.32 14.78 -9.19
CA ILE A 64 -2.64 13.48 -9.08
C ILE A 64 -1.95 13.21 -10.41
N PHE A 65 -0.73 12.69 -10.33
CA PHE A 65 0.06 12.28 -11.49
C PHE A 65 0.47 10.82 -11.29
N VAL A 66 0.26 10.01 -12.32
CA VAL A 66 0.67 8.59 -12.36
C VAL A 66 1.68 8.45 -13.49
N PHE A 67 2.90 8.03 -13.17
CA PHE A 67 4.02 7.98 -14.11
C PHE A 67 4.22 9.27 -14.91
N GLY A 68 4.08 10.41 -14.23
CA GLY A 68 4.25 11.73 -14.82
C GLY A 68 3.04 12.28 -15.60
N GLN A 69 1.98 11.49 -15.79
CA GLN A 69 0.74 11.92 -16.46
C GLN A 69 -0.30 12.41 -15.45
N GLU A 70 -0.79 13.61 -15.62
CA GLU A 70 -1.88 14.13 -14.80
C GLU A 70 -3.15 13.30 -15.02
N THR A 71 -3.76 12.85 -13.94
CA THR A 71 -4.84 11.87 -13.98
C THR A 71 -5.89 12.19 -12.93
N VAL A 72 -7.16 12.07 -13.30
CA VAL A 72 -8.28 12.07 -12.36
C VAL A 72 -8.68 10.63 -12.10
N LEU A 73 -8.53 10.16 -10.86
CA LEU A 73 -8.92 8.81 -10.48
C LEU A 73 -10.43 8.76 -10.21
N HIS A 74 -11.19 8.23 -11.16
CA HIS A 74 -12.65 8.20 -11.09
C HIS A 74 -13.21 7.02 -10.29
N SER A 75 -12.42 5.96 -10.12
CA SER A 75 -12.81 4.74 -9.41
C SER A 75 -11.59 3.90 -9.04
N VAL A 76 -11.78 2.93 -8.16
CA VAL A 76 -10.76 1.93 -7.81
C VAL A 76 -10.34 1.13 -9.04
N ASP A 77 -11.28 0.75 -9.92
CA ASP A 77 -10.96 0.01 -11.13
C ASP A 77 -10.15 0.85 -12.13
N HIS A 78 -10.39 2.17 -12.20
CA HIS A 78 -9.55 3.06 -12.99
C HIS A 78 -8.13 3.16 -12.42
N ALA A 79 -7.96 3.29 -11.09
CA ALA A 79 -6.65 3.27 -10.46
C ALA A 79 -5.90 1.95 -10.72
N ARG A 80 -6.60 0.81 -10.64
CA ARG A 80 -6.07 -0.51 -10.97
C ARG A 80 -5.62 -0.63 -12.42
N ALA A 81 -6.39 -0.10 -13.36
CA ALA A 81 -6.01 -0.06 -14.78
C ALA A 81 -4.71 0.72 -15.02
N LEU A 82 -4.39 1.69 -14.16
CA LEU A 82 -3.13 2.44 -14.16
C LEU A 82 -2.00 1.74 -13.39
N GLY A 83 -2.27 0.56 -12.82
CA GLY A 83 -1.30 -0.23 -12.07
C GLY A 83 -1.20 0.14 -10.59
N ILE A 84 -2.17 0.86 -10.02
CA ILE A 84 -2.25 1.16 -8.59
C ILE A 84 -3.10 0.10 -7.91
N GLU A 85 -2.51 -0.67 -7.01
CA GLU A 85 -3.21 -1.64 -6.15
C GLU A 85 -3.07 -1.23 -4.68
N CYS A 86 -4.06 -1.58 -3.88
CA CYS A 86 -4.06 -1.30 -2.46
C CYS A 86 -4.35 -2.56 -1.64
N VAL A 87 -3.60 -2.75 -0.58
CA VAL A 87 -3.90 -3.70 0.48
C VAL A 87 -4.28 -2.90 1.71
N TYR A 88 -5.56 -2.93 2.05
CA TYR A 88 -6.11 -2.28 3.23
C TYR A 88 -5.85 -3.13 4.48
N GLN A 89 -6.00 -2.53 5.65
CA GLN A 89 -5.93 -3.21 6.94
C GLN A 89 -6.90 -4.40 7.03
N ASP A 90 -8.12 -4.26 6.51
CA ASP A 90 -8.98 -5.38 6.18
C ASP A 90 -8.55 -5.94 4.82
N LEU A 91 -7.93 -7.12 4.83
CA LEU A 91 -7.30 -7.74 3.66
C LEU A 91 -8.28 -8.05 2.52
N ALA A 92 -9.58 -7.93 2.77
CA ALA A 92 -10.65 -8.27 1.82
C ALA A 92 -10.42 -9.65 1.17
N LEU A 93 -10.06 -10.64 1.99
CA LEU A 93 -9.93 -12.04 1.59
C LEU A 93 -11.21 -12.81 1.96
N ALA A 94 -11.68 -13.64 1.04
CA ALA A 94 -12.77 -14.57 1.30
C ALA A 94 -12.23 -15.80 2.03
N ASN A 95 -12.44 -15.89 3.35
CA ASN A 95 -11.86 -16.91 4.21
C ASN A 95 -12.19 -18.35 3.78
N SER A 96 -13.41 -18.59 3.29
CA SER A 96 -13.89 -19.89 2.83
C SER A 96 -13.39 -20.30 1.44
N LEU A 97 -12.78 -19.37 0.69
CA LEU A 97 -12.20 -19.66 -0.61
C LEU A 97 -10.74 -20.04 -0.50
N SER A 98 -10.26 -20.85 -1.45
CA SER A 98 -8.86 -21.22 -1.50
C SER A 98 -7.96 -20.01 -1.86
N VAL A 99 -6.66 -20.17 -1.60
CA VAL A 99 -5.64 -19.16 -1.93
C VAL A 99 -5.72 -18.77 -3.40
N TYR A 100 -5.73 -19.76 -4.33
CA TYR A 100 -5.75 -19.41 -5.76
C TYR A 100 -7.05 -18.71 -6.16
N HIS A 101 -8.21 -19.02 -5.57
CA HIS A 101 -9.44 -18.27 -5.81
C HIS A 101 -9.32 -16.82 -5.33
N ASN A 102 -8.78 -16.62 -4.12
CA ASN A 102 -8.55 -15.27 -3.60
C ASN A 102 -7.58 -14.44 -4.47
N MET A 103 -6.52 -15.06 -5.02
CA MET A 103 -5.57 -14.37 -5.89
C MET A 103 -6.18 -13.94 -7.23
N PHE A 104 -7.23 -14.61 -7.68
CA PHE A 104 -7.91 -14.32 -8.95
C PHE A 104 -9.32 -13.76 -8.78
N LEU A 105 -9.74 -13.43 -7.56
CA LEU A 105 -11.07 -12.89 -7.29
C LEU A 105 -11.35 -11.64 -8.14
N ASN A 106 -12.45 -11.64 -8.89
CA ASN A 106 -12.82 -10.61 -9.87
C ASN A 106 -11.90 -10.53 -11.12
N ARG A 107 -10.99 -11.50 -11.29
CA ARG A 107 -10.04 -11.57 -12.42
C ARG A 107 -9.80 -13.03 -12.81
N GLU A 108 -10.85 -13.83 -12.72
CA GLU A 108 -10.82 -15.26 -12.97
C GLU A 108 -10.37 -15.54 -14.40
N ILE A 109 -9.52 -16.56 -14.56
CA ILE A 109 -9.09 -17.02 -15.87
C ILE A 109 -10.14 -18.00 -16.41
N LEU A 110 -10.63 -17.71 -17.59
CA LEU A 110 -11.64 -18.53 -18.26
C LEU A 110 -11.00 -19.37 -19.35
N TYR A 111 -11.60 -20.53 -19.63
CA TYR A 111 -11.30 -21.24 -20.88
C TYR A 111 -11.78 -20.42 -22.08
N PRO A 112 -11.06 -20.46 -23.20
CA PRO A 112 -11.53 -19.86 -24.45
C PRO A 112 -12.79 -20.60 -24.92
N GLY A 113 -13.82 -19.85 -25.31
CA GLY A 113 -15.07 -20.42 -25.81
C GLY A 113 -16.30 -19.60 -25.45
N PRO A 114 -17.49 -20.00 -25.97
CA PRO A 114 -18.71 -19.27 -25.71
C PRO A 114 -19.26 -19.46 -24.29
N VAL A 115 -18.86 -20.53 -23.61
CA VAL A 115 -19.23 -20.80 -22.21
C VAL A 115 -18.13 -20.33 -21.29
N ARG A 116 -18.48 -19.46 -20.35
CA ARG A 116 -17.51 -18.86 -19.39
C ARG A 116 -17.17 -19.84 -18.26
N LEU A 117 -16.38 -20.87 -18.58
CA LEU A 117 -15.90 -21.85 -17.59
C LEU A 117 -14.57 -21.40 -16.98
N LEU A 118 -14.45 -21.52 -15.67
CA LEU A 118 -13.23 -21.18 -14.93
C LEU A 118 -12.10 -22.17 -15.26
N ASN A 119 -10.95 -21.65 -15.60
CA ASN A 119 -9.73 -22.45 -15.79
C ASN A 119 -8.97 -22.60 -14.47
N HIS A 120 -9.52 -23.43 -13.58
CA HIS A 120 -8.93 -23.70 -12.27
C HIS A 120 -7.48 -24.21 -12.34
N ARG A 121 -7.15 -25.01 -13.36
CA ARG A 121 -5.80 -25.53 -13.54
C ARG A 121 -4.79 -24.40 -13.76
N LEU A 122 -5.10 -23.47 -14.66
CA LEU A 122 -4.21 -22.35 -14.98
C LEU A 122 -4.14 -21.35 -13.82
N MET A 123 -5.25 -21.12 -13.12
CA MET A 123 -5.28 -20.27 -11.93
C MET A 123 -4.37 -20.82 -10.82
N ARG A 124 -4.45 -22.14 -10.51
CA ARG A 124 -3.56 -22.79 -9.53
C ARG A 124 -2.09 -22.66 -9.93
N GLN A 125 -1.77 -22.96 -11.17
CA GLN A 125 -0.42 -22.86 -11.68
C GLN A 125 0.14 -21.44 -11.53
N ARG A 126 -0.57 -20.43 -12.00
CA ARG A 126 -0.13 -19.02 -11.91
C ARG A 126 -0.07 -18.51 -10.47
N ALA A 127 -0.98 -18.96 -9.60
CA ALA A 127 -0.92 -18.63 -8.18
C ALA A 127 0.37 -19.17 -7.55
N ALA A 128 0.69 -20.45 -7.78
CA ALA A 128 1.91 -21.07 -7.27
C ALA A 128 3.17 -20.38 -7.81
N GLU A 129 3.25 -20.13 -9.11
CA GLU A 129 4.37 -19.41 -9.74
C GLU A 129 4.55 -17.99 -9.16
N CYS A 130 3.46 -17.26 -8.94
CA CYS A 130 3.51 -15.93 -8.34
C CYS A 130 4.06 -15.99 -6.92
N LEU A 131 3.54 -16.88 -6.07
CA LEU A 131 3.97 -17.04 -4.68
C LEU A 131 5.45 -17.45 -4.58
N GLU A 132 5.89 -18.39 -5.41
CA GLU A 132 7.29 -18.81 -5.47
C GLU A 132 8.21 -17.63 -5.87
N ARG A 133 7.84 -16.89 -6.92
CA ARG A 133 8.61 -15.74 -7.40
C ARG A 133 8.80 -14.69 -6.30
N ILE A 134 7.77 -14.38 -5.52
CA ILE A 134 7.86 -13.39 -4.44
C ILE A 134 8.32 -13.99 -3.11
N GLY A 135 8.59 -15.31 -3.06
CA GLY A 135 9.11 -16.00 -1.88
C GLY A 135 8.11 -16.21 -0.75
N VAL A 136 6.82 -16.32 -1.09
CA VAL A 136 5.76 -16.64 -0.13
C VAL A 136 5.55 -18.16 -0.11
N HIS A 137 5.85 -18.78 1.04
CA HIS A 137 5.73 -20.22 1.20
C HIS A 137 4.43 -20.58 1.92
N ILE A 138 3.59 -21.34 1.25
CA ILE A 138 2.39 -21.97 1.81
C ILE A 138 2.36 -23.44 1.42
N PRO A 139 1.72 -24.33 2.20
CA PRO A 139 1.70 -25.77 1.90
C PRO A 139 1.00 -26.10 0.57
N SER A 140 -0.08 -25.40 0.24
CA SER A 140 -0.82 -25.60 -1.02
C SER A 140 -1.66 -24.37 -1.35
N VAL A 141 -1.78 -24.04 -2.64
CA VAL A 141 -2.70 -22.99 -3.13
C VAL A 141 -4.18 -23.39 -3.04
N ASP A 142 -4.47 -24.67 -2.78
CA ASP A 142 -5.83 -25.19 -2.59
C ASP A 142 -6.34 -25.04 -1.15
N LEU A 143 -5.46 -24.70 -0.18
CA LEU A 143 -5.88 -24.41 1.20
C LEU A 143 -6.84 -23.21 1.22
N THR A 144 -7.85 -23.28 2.08
CA THR A 144 -8.72 -22.12 2.35
C THR A 144 -7.95 -21.08 3.17
N VAL A 145 -8.28 -19.82 2.95
CA VAL A 145 -7.57 -18.70 3.62
C VAL A 145 -7.72 -18.76 5.14
N GLU A 146 -8.82 -19.30 5.66
CA GLU A 146 -9.04 -19.50 7.11
C GLU A 146 -8.00 -20.42 7.76
N GLN A 147 -7.38 -21.34 6.99
CA GLN A 147 -6.34 -22.27 7.46
C GLN A 147 -4.95 -21.63 7.55
N LEU A 148 -4.81 -20.38 7.10
CA LEU A 148 -3.54 -19.65 7.08
C LEU A 148 -3.34 -18.81 8.34
N SER A 149 -2.06 -18.61 8.73
CA SER A 149 -1.72 -17.63 9.77
C SER A 149 -2.00 -16.19 9.32
N GLY A 150 -2.02 -15.25 10.28
CA GLY A 150 -2.20 -13.82 9.99
C GLY A 150 -1.19 -13.30 8.98
N GLY A 151 0.10 -13.60 9.17
CA GLY A 151 1.17 -13.21 8.26
C GLY A 151 1.02 -13.86 6.88
N GLN A 152 0.63 -15.14 6.80
CA GLN A 152 0.36 -15.78 5.52
C GLN A 152 -0.82 -15.13 4.79
N ARG A 153 -1.91 -14.80 5.50
CA ARG A 153 -3.05 -14.07 4.90
C ARG A 153 -2.62 -12.71 4.35
N GLN A 154 -1.83 -11.96 5.11
CA GLN A 154 -1.25 -10.69 4.64
C GLN A 154 -0.41 -10.89 3.37
N ALA A 155 0.47 -11.90 3.38
CA ALA A 155 1.30 -12.22 2.22
C ALA A 155 0.45 -12.57 0.98
N ILE A 156 -0.67 -13.30 1.16
CA ILE A 156 -1.61 -13.59 0.05
C ILE A 156 -2.29 -12.32 -0.46
N ALA A 157 -2.66 -11.38 0.41
CA ALA A 157 -3.24 -10.10 -0.02
C ALA A 157 -2.24 -9.29 -0.86
N VAL A 158 -0.97 -9.24 -0.45
CA VAL A 158 0.11 -8.62 -1.24
C VAL A 158 0.34 -9.39 -2.55
N ALA A 159 0.40 -10.73 -2.51
CA ALA A 159 0.55 -11.57 -3.69
C ALA A 159 -0.58 -11.35 -4.71
N ARG A 160 -1.81 -11.18 -4.26
CA ARG A 160 -2.96 -10.84 -5.11
C ARG A 160 -2.73 -9.53 -5.87
N ALA A 161 -2.23 -8.49 -5.18
CA ALA A 161 -1.91 -7.21 -5.80
C ALA A 161 -0.77 -7.35 -6.83
N VAL A 162 0.30 -8.08 -6.50
CA VAL A 162 1.41 -8.35 -7.41
C VAL A 162 0.96 -9.16 -8.64
N ASN A 163 0.13 -10.18 -8.43
CA ASN A 163 -0.44 -11.00 -9.52
C ASN A 163 -1.32 -10.19 -10.48
N SER A 164 -1.82 -9.04 -10.03
CA SER A 164 -2.60 -8.10 -10.82
C SER A 164 -1.76 -7.11 -11.64
N ASN A 165 -0.45 -7.35 -11.78
CA ASN A 165 0.51 -6.46 -12.44
C ASN A 165 0.59 -5.06 -11.79
N ALA A 166 0.51 -4.99 -10.46
CA ALA A 166 0.74 -3.75 -9.73
C ALA A 166 2.11 -3.16 -10.06
N ARG A 167 2.15 -1.87 -10.35
CA ARG A 167 3.37 -1.07 -10.47
C ARG A 167 3.53 -0.11 -9.30
N ILE A 168 2.41 0.20 -8.65
CA ILE A 168 2.32 0.99 -7.42
C ILE A 168 1.50 0.18 -6.43
N LEU A 169 2.08 -0.10 -5.27
CA LEU A 169 1.45 -0.83 -4.19
C LEU A 169 1.27 0.09 -2.99
N LEU A 170 0.03 0.30 -2.61
CA LEU A 170 -0.34 1.08 -1.43
C LEU A 170 -0.70 0.10 -0.32
N LEU A 171 -0.05 0.23 0.85
CA LEU A 171 -0.25 -0.66 1.99
C LEU A 171 -0.73 0.13 3.20
N ASP A 172 -1.88 -0.26 3.75
CA ASP A 172 -2.42 0.35 4.96
C ASP A 172 -2.15 -0.56 6.15
N GLU A 173 -1.18 -0.18 6.98
CA GLU A 173 -0.73 -0.89 8.19
C GLU A 173 -0.37 -2.37 7.95
N PRO A 174 0.54 -2.68 7.02
CA PRO A 174 0.80 -4.06 6.61
C PRO A 174 1.39 -4.96 7.71
N LEU A 175 1.88 -4.40 8.81
CA LEU A 175 2.48 -5.12 9.94
C LEU A 175 1.64 -5.04 11.22
N ALA A 176 0.41 -4.49 11.16
CA ALA A 176 -0.43 -4.31 12.34
C ALA A 176 -0.85 -5.65 12.95
N ALA A 177 -0.87 -5.69 14.29
CA ALA A 177 -1.32 -6.84 15.09
C ALA A 177 -0.61 -8.17 14.79
N MET A 178 0.62 -8.13 14.27
CA MET A 178 1.43 -9.32 13.97
C MET A 178 2.50 -9.58 15.02
N GLY A 179 2.75 -10.86 15.30
CA GLY A 179 3.94 -11.29 16.06
C GLY A 179 5.23 -11.06 15.25
N ALA A 180 6.38 -11.02 15.94
CA ALA A 180 7.68 -10.74 15.32
C ALA A 180 8.00 -11.67 14.13
N ARG A 181 7.65 -12.96 14.22
CA ARG A 181 7.87 -13.93 13.14
C ARG A 181 7.03 -13.62 11.90
N GLU A 182 5.77 -13.26 12.08
CA GLU A 182 4.85 -12.94 10.99
C GLU A 182 5.23 -11.62 10.33
N ALA A 183 5.56 -10.60 11.13
CA ALA A 183 6.08 -9.34 10.64
C ALA A 183 7.36 -9.53 9.80
N GLY A 184 8.28 -10.40 10.25
CA GLY A 184 9.49 -10.76 9.50
C GLY A 184 9.19 -11.29 8.10
N LEU A 185 8.19 -12.16 7.95
CA LEU A 185 7.79 -12.69 6.63
C LEU A 185 7.33 -11.57 5.68
N ILE A 186 6.57 -10.61 6.18
CA ILE A 186 6.09 -9.48 5.37
C ILE A 186 7.23 -8.52 5.04
N ILE A 187 8.11 -8.24 5.99
CA ILE A 187 9.31 -7.43 5.79
C ILE A 187 10.17 -8.03 4.67
N ASP A 188 10.46 -9.33 4.74
CA ASP A 188 11.25 -10.03 3.71
C ASP A 188 10.58 -9.97 2.33
N LEU A 189 9.25 -10.11 2.28
CA LEU A 189 8.47 -9.97 1.05
C LEU A 189 8.60 -8.56 0.47
N LEU A 190 8.40 -7.51 1.27
CA LEU A 190 8.50 -6.12 0.82
C LEU A 190 9.92 -5.77 0.34
N LEU A 191 10.95 -6.21 1.07
CA LEU A 191 12.35 -6.03 0.65
C LEU A 191 12.69 -6.80 -0.63
N ARG A 192 12.07 -7.95 -0.88
CA ARG A 192 12.20 -8.68 -2.14
C ARG A 192 11.56 -7.91 -3.29
N LEU A 193 10.33 -7.43 -3.13
CA LEU A 193 9.64 -6.61 -4.13
C LEU A 193 10.42 -5.32 -4.45
N LYS A 194 11.04 -4.71 -3.44
CA LYS A 194 11.91 -3.55 -3.62
C LYS A 194 13.13 -3.89 -4.48
N ARG A 195 13.82 -5.01 -4.19
CA ARG A 195 15.01 -5.43 -4.95
C ARG A 195 14.70 -5.72 -6.41
N ASP A 196 13.51 -6.24 -6.71
CA ASP A 196 13.06 -6.46 -8.07
C ASP A 196 12.86 -5.14 -8.84
N GLY A 197 12.67 -4.01 -8.14
CA GLY A 197 12.58 -2.65 -8.69
C GLY A 197 11.36 -2.38 -9.59
N GLN A 198 10.47 -3.36 -9.73
CA GLN A 198 9.30 -3.27 -10.62
C GLN A 198 8.12 -2.55 -9.97
N ILE A 199 8.06 -2.54 -8.63
CA ILE A 199 6.95 -2.04 -7.85
C ILE A 199 7.43 -0.94 -6.92
N SER A 200 6.74 0.21 -6.96
CA SER A 200 6.91 1.31 -6.01
C SER A 200 5.91 1.15 -4.89
N ILE A 201 6.34 1.29 -3.63
CA ILE A 201 5.52 0.97 -2.46
C ILE A 201 5.34 2.21 -1.60
N ALA A 202 4.11 2.59 -1.28
CA ALA A 202 3.82 3.55 -0.22
C ALA A 202 3.06 2.83 0.90
N MET A 203 3.53 2.93 2.13
CA MET A 203 2.94 2.21 3.26
C MET A 203 2.68 3.12 4.45
N ILE A 204 1.47 3.03 4.99
CA ILE A 204 1.13 3.64 6.28
C ILE A 204 1.65 2.74 7.38
N MET A 205 2.36 3.31 8.32
CA MET A 205 2.96 2.61 9.45
C MET A 205 2.78 3.41 10.75
N HIS A 206 2.77 2.70 11.89
CA HIS A 206 2.73 3.31 13.22
C HIS A 206 4.03 3.09 14.01
N ASN A 207 4.81 2.07 13.67
CA ASN A 207 6.08 1.78 14.32
C ASN A 207 7.22 2.50 13.58
N TYR A 208 7.78 3.53 14.19
CA TYR A 208 8.83 4.36 13.61
C TYR A 208 10.11 3.57 13.31
N ALA A 209 10.54 2.69 14.23
CA ALA A 209 11.74 1.88 14.03
C ALA A 209 11.59 0.96 12.82
N GLN A 210 10.50 0.18 12.76
CA GLN A 210 10.23 -0.70 11.62
C GLN A 210 10.09 0.07 10.30
N THR A 211 9.55 1.29 10.34
CA THR A 211 9.42 2.11 9.13
C THR A 211 10.79 2.55 8.63
N LEU A 212 11.67 2.99 9.53
CA LEU A 212 13.03 3.41 9.18
C LEU A 212 13.88 2.26 8.63
N ASP A 213 13.64 1.03 9.10
CA ASP A 213 14.33 -0.18 8.62
C ASP A 213 13.90 -0.59 7.20
N LEU A 214 12.68 -0.24 6.79
CA LEU A 214 12.09 -0.68 5.52
C LEU A 214 12.12 0.38 4.43
N ALA A 215 11.79 1.63 4.81
CA ALA A 215 11.58 2.71 3.86
C ALA A 215 12.89 3.32 3.35
N ASP A 216 12.87 3.85 2.14
CA ASP A 216 13.94 4.72 1.62
C ASP A 216 13.77 6.14 2.14
N ARG A 217 12.54 6.61 2.16
CA ARG A 217 12.14 7.94 2.59
C ARG A 217 10.88 7.86 3.42
N ILE A 218 10.74 8.77 4.35
CA ILE A 218 9.58 8.87 5.21
C ILE A 218 8.94 10.24 5.10
N VAL A 219 7.63 10.27 5.33
CA VAL A 219 6.87 11.49 5.56
C VAL A 219 6.08 11.36 6.85
N LEU A 220 5.98 12.44 7.61
CA LEU A 220 5.14 12.53 8.80
C LEU A 220 3.94 13.40 8.48
N MET A 221 2.75 12.84 8.64
CA MET A 221 1.48 13.55 8.47
C MET A 221 0.90 13.94 9.82
N GLN A 222 0.48 15.20 9.94
CA GLN A 222 -0.15 15.75 11.14
C GLN A 222 -1.23 16.75 10.71
N HIS A 223 -2.43 16.64 11.30
CA HIS A 223 -3.56 17.55 11.02
C HIS A 223 -3.84 17.78 9.52
N GLY A 224 -3.77 16.71 8.73
CA GLY A 224 -4.04 16.76 7.29
C GLY A 224 -2.93 17.40 6.45
N ARG A 225 -1.72 17.59 6.99
CA ARG A 225 -0.56 18.16 6.30
C ARG A 225 0.66 17.25 6.43
N ILE A 226 1.61 17.36 5.52
CA ILE A 226 2.95 16.79 5.69
C ILE A 226 3.80 17.84 6.41
N THR A 227 4.29 17.49 7.60
CA THR A 227 5.09 18.36 8.47
C THR A 227 6.58 18.01 8.46
N TYR A 228 6.91 16.81 7.98
CA TYR A 228 8.28 16.35 7.87
C TYR A 228 8.43 15.38 6.70
N GLU A 229 9.55 15.48 5.98
CA GLU A 229 9.92 14.58 4.88
C GLU A 229 11.45 14.50 4.83
N LYS A 230 11.99 13.27 4.86
CA LYS A 230 13.42 13.03 4.82
C LYS A 230 13.74 11.59 4.41
N GLU A 231 14.97 11.34 3.96
CA GLU A 231 15.47 9.97 3.75
C GLU A 231 15.50 9.21 5.09
N ALA A 232 15.08 7.96 5.09
CA ALA A 232 15.02 7.13 6.29
C ALA A 232 16.42 6.99 6.93
N ALA A 233 17.45 6.78 6.11
CA ALA A 233 18.84 6.68 6.56
C ALA A 233 19.39 7.95 7.25
N ALA A 234 18.77 9.11 6.99
CA ALA A 234 19.14 10.40 7.60
C ALA A 234 18.20 10.81 8.75
N THR A 235 17.33 9.89 9.21
CA THR A 235 16.33 10.13 10.25
C THR A 235 16.51 9.15 11.40
N SER A 236 16.16 9.55 12.61
CA SER A 236 16.15 8.68 13.78
C SER A 236 14.78 8.66 14.47
N VAL A 237 14.49 7.56 15.19
CA VAL A 237 13.27 7.45 16.01
C VAL A 237 13.19 8.61 17.01
N ALA A 238 14.32 9.00 17.61
CA ALA A 238 14.38 10.10 18.57
C ALA A 238 13.99 11.44 17.95
N GLU A 239 14.44 11.73 16.70
CA GLU A 239 14.06 12.92 15.96
C GLU A 239 12.55 12.96 15.69
N LEU A 240 11.97 11.86 15.21
CA LEU A 240 10.53 11.77 14.95
C LEU A 240 9.70 11.96 16.23
N MET A 241 10.10 11.32 17.32
CA MET A 241 9.42 11.46 18.61
C MET A 241 9.47 12.90 19.14
N GLU A 242 10.59 13.59 18.95
CA GLU A 242 10.73 14.99 19.36
C GLU A 242 9.82 15.92 18.53
N ILE A 243 9.66 15.66 17.22
CA ILE A 243 8.74 16.43 16.36
C ILE A 243 7.31 16.26 16.86
N VAL A 244 6.87 15.02 17.08
CA VAL A 244 5.51 14.72 17.58
C VAL A 244 5.28 15.34 18.96
N ARG A 245 6.28 15.27 19.86
CA ARG A 245 6.20 15.86 21.19
C ARG A 245 6.02 17.38 21.15
N ARG A 246 6.79 18.07 20.31
CA ARG A 246 6.70 19.54 20.16
C ARG A 246 5.33 19.97 19.71
N GLU A 247 4.74 19.26 18.76
CA GLU A 247 3.41 19.55 18.27
C GLU A 247 2.34 19.32 19.33
N TYR A 248 2.43 18.18 20.05
CA TYR A 248 1.53 17.91 21.17
C TYR A 248 1.56 19.02 22.24
N LEU A 249 2.74 19.53 22.55
CA LEU A 249 2.89 20.64 23.51
C LEU A 249 2.30 21.95 22.95
N ALA A 250 2.53 22.25 21.66
CA ALA A 250 1.97 23.44 21.02
C ALA A 250 0.43 23.41 20.99
N ALA A 251 -0.17 22.25 20.71
CA ALA A 251 -1.63 22.06 20.73
C ALA A 251 -2.28 22.20 22.12
N ARG A 252 -1.51 22.07 23.21
CA ARG A 252 -2.02 22.26 24.59
C ARG A 252 -1.91 23.70 25.09
N MET A 253 -1.13 24.53 24.42
CA MET A 253 -0.87 25.91 24.83
C MET A 253 -1.69 26.95 24.03
N GLY A 254 -2.40 26.54 22.98
CA GLY A 254 -3.34 27.33 22.18
C GLY A 254 -4.76 26.91 22.38
#